data_196195e8c934da58caa742b0842024f0
#
_entry.id   196195e8c934da58caa742b0842024f0
#
_cell.length_a   1.000
_cell.length_b   1.000
_cell.length_c   1.000
_cell.angle_alpha   90.00
_cell.angle_beta   90.00
_cell.angle_gamma   90.00
#
_symmetry.space_group_name_H-M   'P 1'
#
loop_
_entity.id
_entity.type
_entity.pdbx_description
1 polymer ?
#
loop_
_entity_poly.entity_id
_entity_poly.type
_entity_poly.pdbx_seq_one_letter_code
_entity_poly.pdbx_strand_id
1 'polypeptide(L)'
;MTPRSISRKNFIKNSSVLLAGAGLLATGSAGATNDKPVTTVGKTLLLKNVRLETGFEYEEGEVVHTKTDLFLVEIAEGKIKAVLPNKPDAKAIDARGALMLPAFKDMHIHLDKTFYGLPWKAHLKKNRSVKDMIAFEQKVIPELLKTSTARSELLIELLQSKGTSFARSHVNIEPTSKLDSLTHLQKALENKKDSFGAELVAFPQHGIFYTDSAALMKEAAQTNIDFIGGLDPATIDGSIEKSMDFVVQLALDHNKGIDIHLHEVGESGLKTVEYLIQKVNENPVLKGKTFVSHCFCLAKLDQSKLEATAEKLGDAKMGIMSTIPFGSTIMPIPTLYKYGVDVRAGNDCIIDHWSTFGSGSVLQKTNLAAQLYGYRTEFDLSRILKLATHNILPLDDKGNRQWPVAGDKADLVLVAASCSAEAVSRIAPVQSLIYNGSVVFG
;
A
#
# COMPACT_ATOMS: atom_id res chain seq x y z
N MET A 1 -47.91 13.63 -20.86
CA MET A 1 -47.42 12.37 -21.45
C MET A 1 -46.62 11.62 -20.41
N THR A 2 -47.22 10.60 -19.80
CA THR A 2 -46.63 9.78 -18.74
C THR A 2 -45.69 8.74 -19.36
N PRO A 3 -44.50 8.47 -18.80
CA PRO A 3 -43.59 7.46 -19.34
C PRO A 3 -44.12 6.06 -19.03
N ARG A 4 -44.17 5.22 -20.06
CA ARG A 4 -44.55 3.81 -19.95
C ARG A 4 -43.44 3.04 -19.19
N SER A 5 -43.81 2.39 -18.10
CA SER A 5 -42.93 1.46 -17.38
C SER A 5 -42.73 0.18 -18.17
N ILE A 6 -41.48 -0.20 -18.42
CA ILE A 6 -41.11 -1.46 -19.05
C ILE A 6 -41.20 -2.57 -18.00
N SER A 7 -42.06 -3.56 -18.24
CA SER A 7 -42.29 -4.70 -17.36
C SER A 7 -41.05 -5.60 -17.30
N ARG A 8 -40.70 -6.10 -16.08
CA ARG A 8 -39.61 -7.06 -15.79
C ARG A 8 -39.63 -8.31 -16.69
N LYS A 9 -40.79 -8.72 -17.18
CA LYS A 9 -40.95 -9.88 -18.12
C LYS A 9 -40.37 -9.66 -19.51
N ASN A 10 -40.29 -8.42 -19.97
CA ASN A 10 -39.75 -8.12 -21.30
C ASN A 10 -38.24 -7.98 -21.30
N PHE A 11 -37.61 -7.71 -20.18
CA PHE A 11 -36.16 -7.67 -20.03
C PHE A 11 -35.52 -9.06 -20.11
N ILE A 12 -36.20 -10.08 -19.58
CA ILE A 12 -35.71 -11.48 -19.58
C ILE A 12 -35.84 -12.14 -20.94
N LYS A 13 -36.79 -11.71 -21.79
CA LYS A 13 -36.97 -12.29 -23.14
C LYS A 13 -35.94 -11.84 -24.18
N ASN A 14 -35.31 -10.69 -24.00
CA ASN A 14 -34.31 -10.18 -24.94
C ASN A 14 -32.86 -10.61 -24.64
N SER A 15 -32.62 -11.33 -23.54
CA SER A 15 -31.28 -11.85 -23.16
C SER A 15 -31.08 -13.33 -23.56
N SER A 16 -32.03 -13.96 -24.24
CA SER A 16 -32.02 -15.42 -24.48
C SER A 16 -31.74 -15.81 -25.96
N VAL A 17 -31.25 -14.89 -26.79
CA VAL A 17 -30.92 -15.22 -28.17
C VAL A 17 -29.46 -14.83 -28.44
N LEU A 18 -28.55 -15.64 -27.93
CA LEU A 18 -27.17 -15.77 -28.43
C LEU A 18 -26.41 -16.85 -27.63
N LEU A 19 -26.91 -18.08 -27.65
CA LEU A 19 -26.14 -19.26 -27.20
C LEU A 19 -26.73 -20.54 -27.82
N ALA A 20 -26.51 -20.69 -29.12
CA ALA A 20 -26.61 -21.98 -29.79
C ALA A 20 -25.61 -22.00 -30.97
N GLY A 21 -24.50 -22.67 -30.76
CA GLY A 21 -23.52 -22.90 -31.82
C GLY A 21 -22.21 -23.49 -31.31
N ALA A 22 -22.12 -24.83 -31.47
CA ALA A 22 -20.92 -25.64 -31.55
C ALA A 22 -20.20 -26.04 -30.21
N GLY A 23 -20.64 -27.20 -29.72
CA GLY A 23 -19.77 -28.06 -28.93
C GLY A 23 -18.67 -28.65 -29.82
N LEU A 24 -17.46 -28.58 -29.34
CA LEU A 24 -16.37 -29.49 -29.65
C LEU A 24 -15.51 -29.64 -28.37
N LEU A 25 -15.61 -30.80 -27.77
CA LEU A 25 -14.72 -31.27 -26.74
C LEU A 25 -13.34 -31.39 -27.34
N ALA A 26 -12.44 -30.51 -26.96
CA ALA A 26 -11.01 -30.72 -27.09
C ALA A 26 -10.43 -30.72 -25.68
N THR A 27 -10.16 -31.93 -25.19
CA THR A 27 -9.26 -32.17 -24.06
C THR A 27 -7.85 -31.82 -24.49
N GLY A 28 -7.48 -30.56 -24.32
CA GLY A 28 -6.12 -30.08 -24.46
C GLY A 28 -5.62 -29.68 -23.07
N SER A 29 -4.74 -30.47 -22.51
CA SER A 29 -3.91 -30.09 -21.36
C SER A 29 -3.13 -28.84 -21.73
N ALA A 30 -3.57 -27.68 -21.25
CA ALA A 30 -2.76 -26.47 -21.27
C ALA A 30 -1.61 -26.69 -20.29
N GLY A 31 -0.48 -27.12 -20.81
CA GLY A 31 0.78 -27.06 -20.10
C GLY A 31 1.05 -25.59 -19.81
N ALA A 32 0.97 -25.21 -18.53
CA ALA A 32 1.54 -23.96 -18.08
C ALA A 32 3.05 -24.03 -18.38
N THR A 33 3.49 -23.25 -19.36
CA THR A 33 4.92 -23.00 -19.53
C THR A 33 5.37 -22.22 -18.32
N ASN A 34 6.06 -22.91 -17.41
CA ASN A 34 6.83 -22.30 -16.34
C ASN A 34 8.04 -21.57 -16.97
N ASP A 35 7.79 -20.44 -17.62
CA ASP A 35 8.83 -19.48 -17.92
C ASP A 35 9.16 -18.77 -16.60
N LYS A 36 10.17 -19.28 -15.89
CA LYS A 36 10.78 -18.57 -14.77
C LYS A 36 11.22 -17.19 -15.27
N PRO A 37 10.92 -16.10 -14.55
CA PRO A 37 11.46 -14.80 -14.89
C PRO A 37 12.97 -14.91 -15.02
N VAL A 38 13.51 -14.53 -16.17
CA VAL A 38 14.95 -14.54 -16.43
C VAL A 38 15.55 -13.44 -15.57
N THR A 39 16.15 -13.80 -14.46
CA THR A 39 16.98 -12.92 -13.63
C THR A 39 18.17 -12.47 -14.47
N THR A 40 18.11 -11.26 -15.00
CA THR A 40 19.19 -10.64 -15.78
C THR A 40 19.95 -9.65 -14.91
N VAL A 41 20.73 -10.15 -13.94
CA VAL A 41 21.74 -9.31 -13.28
C VAL A 41 22.79 -8.93 -14.33
N GLY A 42 22.95 -7.62 -14.59
CA GLY A 42 23.97 -7.06 -15.48
C GLY A 42 23.53 -6.77 -16.92
N LYS A 43 22.24 -6.89 -17.29
CA LYS A 43 21.76 -6.51 -18.63
C LYS A 43 21.12 -5.14 -18.64
N THR A 44 21.46 -4.34 -19.64
CA THR A 44 20.77 -3.10 -19.98
C THR A 44 19.36 -3.45 -20.50
N LEU A 45 18.31 -2.91 -19.87
CA LEU A 45 16.94 -2.93 -20.36
C LEU A 45 16.67 -1.64 -21.11
N LEU A 46 16.17 -1.75 -22.33
CA LEU A 46 15.82 -0.62 -23.16
C LEU A 46 14.32 -0.66 -23.46
N LEU A 47 13.61 0.42 -23.12
CA LEU A 47 12.16 0.56 -23.33
C LEU A 47 11.92 1.68 -24.35
N LYS A 48 11.25 1.39 -25.47
CA LYS A 48 10.81 2.40 -26.46
C LYS A 48 9.31 2.68 -26.35
N ASN A 49 8.89 3.78 -26.93
CA ASN A 49 7.48 4.23 -26.90
C ASN A 49 6.93 4.35 -25.46
N VAL A 50 7.78 4.72 -24.53
CA VAL A 50 7.40 4.97 -23.13
C VAL A 50 6.77 6.36 -23.03
N ARG A 51 5.54 6.48 -22.56
CA ARG A 51 4.90 7.75 -22.28
C ARG A 51 5.40 8.33 -20.97
N LEU A 52 5.87 9.57 -20.99
CA LEU A 52 6.26 10.34 -19.81
C LEU A 52 5.54 11.68 -19.79
N GLU A 53 5.26 12.17 -18.60
CA GLU A 53 4.75 13.53 -18.39
C GLU A 53 5.87 14.56 -18.63
N THR A 54 5.53 15.66 -19.30
CA THR A 54 6.50 16.68 -19.72
C THR A 54 6.17 18.08 -19.23
N GLY A 55 4.97 18.30 -18.68
CA GLY A 55 4.53 19.59 -18.18
C GLY A 55 3.03 19.70 -18.03
N PHE A 56 2.56 20.89 -17.66
CA PHE A 56 1.15 21.22 -17.59
C PHE A 56 0.74 22.19 -18.72
N GLU A 57 -0.51 22.12 -19.09
CA GLU A 57 -1.21 23.10 -19.90
C GLU A 57 -2.17 23.88 -19.03
N TYR A 58 -2.22 25.19 -19.23
CA TYR A 58 -2.98 26.10 -18.38
C TYR A 58 -4.04 26.84 -19.20
N GLU A 59 -5.24 26.95 -18.65
CA GLU A 59 -6.28 27.86 -19.09
C GLU A 59 -6.73 28.72 -17.90
N GLU A 60 -6.79 30.03 -18.07
CA GLU A 60 -7.20 30.97 -17.00
C GLU A 60 -6.43 30.80 -15.67
N GLY A 61 -5.21 30.28 -15.74
CA GLY A 61 -4.35 30.04 -14.57
C GLY A 61 -4.53 28.66 -13.89
N GLU A 62 -5.47 27.85 -14.36
CA GLU A 62 -5.69 26.49 -13.87
C GLU A 62 -5.07 25.45 -14.79
N VAL A 63 -4.61 24.33 -14.21
CA VAL A 63 -4.09 23.19 -14.97
C VAL A 63 -5.29 22.43 -15.57
N VAL A 64 -5.37 22.42 -16.90
CA VAL A 64 -6.45 21.74 -17.63
C VAL A 64 -6.01 20.41 -18.26
N HIS A 65 -4.70 20.23 -18.46
CA HIS A 65 -4.16 19.03 -19.07
C HIS A 65 -2.71 18.78 -18.67
N THR A 66 -2.33 17.52 -18.53
CA THR A 66 -0.93 17.07 -18.35
C THR A 66 -0.33 16.70 -19.69
N LYS A 67 0.68 17.47 -20.16
CA LYS A 67 1.40 17.19 -21.40
C LYS A 67 2.22 15.93 -21.27
N THR A 68 2.23 15.12 -22.29
CA THR A 68 3.04 13.89 -22.36
C THR A 68 3.68 13.73 -23.72
N ASP A 69 4.81 13.01 -23.76
CA ASP A 69 5.46 12.63 -24.99
C ASP A 69 6.04 11.21 -24.88
N LEU A 70 6.50 10.66 -25.99
CA LEU A 70 7.07 9.31 -26.04
C LEU A 70 8.60 9.39 -25.98
N PHE A 71 9.18 8.48 -25.19
CA PHE A 71 10.62 8.42 -24.94
C PHE A 71 11.17 7.01 -25.11
N LEU A 72 12.49 6.96 -25.31
CA LEU A 72 13.31 5.78 -25.14
C LEU A 72 13.96 5.87 -23.75
N VAL A 73 13.75 4.87 -22.90
CA VAL A 73 14.30 4.82 -21.53
C VAL A 73 15.31 3.69 -21.44
N GLU A 74 16.54 4.05 -21.07
CA GLU A 74 17.63 3.11 -20.82
C GLU A 74 17.76 2.85 -19.32
N ILE A 75 17.73 1.58 -18.93
CA ILE A 75 17.86 1.11 -17.56
C ILE A 75 19.09 0.20 -17.48
N ALA A 76 19.97 0.45 -16.53
CA ALA A 76 21.13 -0.39 -16.27
C ALA A 76 21.43 -0.42 -14.77
N GLU A 77 21.90 -1.54 -14.28
CA GLU A 77 22.30 -1.73 -12.88
C GLU A 77 21.20 -1.29 -11.87
N GLY A 78 19.95 -1.61 -12.18
CA GLY A 78 18.80 -1.27 -11.33
C GLY A 78 18.44 0.22 -11.28
N LYS A 79 18.99 1.05 -12.18
CA LYS A 79 18.76 2.50 -12.24
C LYS A 79 18.33 2.97 -13.63
N ILE A 80 17.60 4.06 -13.68
CA ILE A 80 17.38 4.83 -14.90
C ILE A 80 18.74 5.41 -15.33
N LYS A 81 19.25 4.98 -16.47
CA LYS A 81 20.52 5.48 -17.00
C LYS A 81 20.33 6.73 -17.85
N ALA A 82 19.30 6.71 -18.70
CA ALA A 82 18.97 7.83 -19.56
C ALA A 82 17.50 7.84 -19.98
N VAL A 83 16.98 9.05 -20.20
CA VAL A 83 15.70 9.32 -20.86
C VAL A 83 16.04 10.04 -22.16
N LEU A 84 15.79 9.41 -23.30
CA LEU A 84 16.25 9.84 -24.62
C LEU A 84 15.05 10.12 -25.54
N PRO A 85 15.22 10.93 -26.59
CA PRO A 85 14.20 11.07 -27.63
C PRO A 85 13.79 9.70 -28.17
N ASN A 86 12.50 9.51 -28.37
CA ASN A 86 11.97 8.23 -28.86
C ASN A 86 12.47 7.95 -30.29
N LYS A 87 12.94 6.75 -30.51
CA LYS A 87 13.38 6.27 -31.81
C LYS A 87 13.13 4.77 -31.96
N PRO A 88 12.97 4.26 -33.20
CA PRO A 88 12.94 2.82 -33.45
C PRO A 88 14.23 2.15 -32.96
N ASP A 89 14.08 1.06 -32.22
CA ASP A 89 15.18 0.20 -31.80
C ASP A 89 14.68 -1.24 -31.75
N ALA A 90 15.34 -2.13 -32.49
CA ALA A 90 14.95 -3.54 -32.57
C ALA A 90 15.25 -4.34 -31.28
N LYS A 91 16.15 -3.82 -30.43
CA LYS A 91 16.52 -4.45 -29.15
C LYS A 91 15.66 -3.96 -27.98
N ALA A 92 14.93 -2.84 -28.19
CA ALA A 92 14.10 -2.25 -27.14
C ALA A 92 12.75 -2.97 -27.04
N ILE A 93 12.32 -3.23 -25.81
CA ILE A 93 10.95 -3.65 -25.49
C ILE A 93 10.02 -2.48 -25.81
N ASP A 94 8.94 -2.75 -26.53
CA ASP A 94 7.97 -1.73 -26.89
C ASP A 94 6.93 -1.55 -25.79
N ALA A 95 6.96 -0.39 -25.11
CA ALA A 95 5.97 -0.03 -24.09
C ALA A 95 4.60 0.34 -24.67
N ARG A 96 4.44 0.42 -26.02
CA ARG A 96 3.18 0.66 -26.74
C ARG A 96 2.44 1.93 -26.29
N GLY A 97 3.17 2.95 -25.88
CA GLY A 97 2.59 4.21 -25.38
C GLY A 97 2.05 4.13 -23.96
N ALA A 98 2.34 3.08 -23.21
CA ALA A 98 2.00 3.00 -21.78
C ALA A 98 2.66 4.13 -20.99
N LEU A 99 1.92 4.69 -20.04
CA LEU A 99 2.44 5.67 -19.10
C LEU A 99 3.36 5.00 -18.10
N MET A 100 4.57 5.50 -17.95
CA MET A 100 5.51 5.07 -16.93
C MET A 100 5.37 5.94 -15.68
N LEU A 101 5.14 5.29 -14.56
CA LEU A 101 5.07 5.89 -13.24
C LEU A 101 6.07 5.22 -12.28
N PRO A 102 6.46 5.87 -11.17
CA PRO A 102 7.13 5.18 -10.07
C PRO A 102 6.31 3.98 -9.65
N ALA A 103 6.95 2.83 -9.38
CA ALA A 103 6.25 1.67 -8.87
C ALA A 103 5.51 2.00 -7.57
N PHE A 104 4.34 1.40 -7.40
CA PHE A 104 3.52 1.66 -6.22
C PHE A 104 4.12 0.98 -4.98
N LYS A 105 3.80 1.54 -3.82
CA LYS A 105 4.24 1.03 -2.51
C LYS A 105 3.04 0.89 -1.59
N ASP A 106 2.89 -0.26 -0.98
CA ASP A 106 1.88 -0.54 0.04
C ASP A 106 2.50 -0.33 1.42
N MET A 107 2.21 0.81 2.04
CA MET A 107 2.91 1.20 3.25
C MET A 107 2.20 0.76 4.54
N HIS A 108 1.15 -0.06 4.42
CA HIS A 108 0.49 -0.71 5.54
C HIS A 108 -0.30 -1.94 5.07
N ILE A 109 0.23 -3.14 5.35
CA ILE A 109 -0.39 -4.40 4.97
C ILE A 109 -0.04 -5.51 5.97
N HIS A 110 -0.86 -6.58 6.01
CA HIS A 110 -0.59 -7.82 6.74
C HIS A 110 -0.40 -8.97 5.74
N LEU A 111 0.86 -9.29 5.41
CA LEU A 111 1.17 -10.36 4.45
C LEU A 111 1.10 -11.76 5.07
N ASP A 112 1.31 -11.89 6.39
CA ASP A 112 1.48 -13.15 7.11
C ASP A 112 0.18 -13.93 7.32
N LYS A 113 -0.96 -13.23 7.44
CA LYS A 113 -2.24 -13.81 7.89
C LYS A 113 -3.36 -13.83 6.85
N THR A 114 -3.07 -13.48 5.61
CA THR A 114 -4.05 -13.46 4.52
C THR A 114 -4.68 -14.84 4.25
N PHE A 115 -5.93 -14.84 3.79
CA PHE A 115 -6.59 -16.02 3.21
C PHE A 115 -6.43 -16.12 1.70
N TYR A 116 -5.72 -15.19 1.08
CA TYR A 116 -5.50 -15.22 -0.36
C TYR A 116 -4.86 -16.56 -0.77
N GLY A 117 -5.40 -17.19 -1.80
CA GLY A 117 -5.05 -18.56 -2.19
C GLY A 117 -5.87 -19.67 -1.53
N LEU A 118 -6.71 -19.36 -0.53
CA LEU A 118 -7.72 -20.28 0.00
C LEU A 118 -9.07 -20.10 -0.72
N PRO A 119 -10.01 -21.06 -0.64
CA PRO A 119 -11.37 -20.88 -1.12
C PRO A 119 -12.01 -19.62 -0.52
N TRP A 120 -12.69 -18.84 -1.36
CA TRP A 120 -13.31 -17.61 -0.92
C TRP A 120 -14.31 -17.82 0.21
N LYS A 121 -14.23 -16.96 1.23
CA LYS A 121 -15.11 -16.99 2.39
C LYS A 121 -15.33 -15.57 2.91
N ALA A 122 -16.59 -15.16 3.05
CA ALA A 122 -16.95 -13.93 3.73
C ALA A 122 -16.96 -14.10 5.25
N HIS A 123 -16.87 -12.96 5.95
CA HIS A 123 -17.02 -12.93 7.40
C HIS A 123 -18.46 -13.27 7.84
N LEU A 124 -18.57 -13.89 9.00
CA LEU A 124 -19.87 -14.08 9.65
C LEU A 124 -20.39 -12.71 10.13
N LYS A 125 -21.70 -12.48 9.93
CA LYS A 125 -22.38 -11.28 10.43
C LYS A 125 -22.48 -11.33 11.97
N LYS A 126 -21.45 -10.87 12.66
CA LYS A 126 -21.43 -10.68 14.12
C LYS A 126 -20.65 -9.40 14.42
N ASN A 127 -21.25 -8.54 15.25
CA ASN A 127 -20.50 -7.46 15.88
C ASN A 127 -19.53 -8.08 16.88
N ARG A 128 -18.24 -7.88 16.68
CA ARG A 128 -17.18 -8.38 17.55
C ARG A 128 -16.30 -7.21 17.98
N SER A 129 -15.98 -7.14 19.25
CA SER A 129 -14.93 -6.24 19.75
C SER A 129 -13.56 -6.70 19.24
N VAL A 130 -12.56 -5.82 19.34
CA VAL A 130 -11.15 -6.17 19.01
C VAL A 130 -10.73 -7.39 19.87
N LYS A 131 -11.09 -7.45 21.15
CA LYS A 131 -10.80 -8.60 22.04
C LYS A 131 -11.47 -9.90 21.59
N ASP A 132 -12.70 -9.84 21.08
CA ASP A 132 -13.37 -11.02 20.53
C ASP A 132 -12.68 -11.53 19.26
N MET A 133 -12.18 -10.59 18.43
CA MET A 133 -11.42 -10.93 17.22
C MET A 133 -10.06 -11.54 17.57
N ILE A 134 -9.36 -11.01 18.57
CA ILE A 134 -8.13 -11.60 19.12
C ILE A 134 -8.40 -13.05 19.56
N ALA A 135 -9.42 -13.28 20.39
CA ALA A 135 -9.77 -14.62 20.87
C ALA A 135 -10.18 -15.59 19.73
N PHE A 136 -10.74 -15.06 18.64
CA PHE A 136 -11.01 -15.86 17.45
C PHE A 136 -9.75 -16.18 16.67
N GLU A 137 -8.89 -15.20 16.45
CA GLU A 137 -7.64 -15.34 15.71
C GLU A 137 -6.70 -16.36 16.36
N GLN A 138 -6.57 -16.34 17.71
CA GLN A 138 -5.82 -17.33 18.48
C GLN A 138 -6.22 -18.78 18.17
N LYS A 139 -7.50 -19.03 17.85
CA LYS A 139 -7.99 -20.39 17.53
C LYS A 139 -7.63 -20.84 16.13
N VAL A 140 -7.45 -19.91 15.19
CA VAL A 140 -7.30 -20.24 13.77
C VAL A 140 -5.88 -20.10 13.26
N ILE A 141 -5.02 -19.29 13.92
CA ILE A 141 -3.61 -19.11 13.57
C ILE A 141 -2.86 -20.44 13.40
N PRO A 142 -2.95 -21.44 14.31
CA PRO A 142 -2.19 -22.68 14.17
C PRO A 142 -2.44 -23.41 12.85
N GLU A 143 -3.66 -23.36 12.32
CA GLU A 143 -3.98 -23.95 11.01
C GLU A 143 -3.48 -23.10 9.86
N LEU A 144 -3.58 -21.77 10.00
CA LEU A 144 -3.12 -20.84 8.97
C LEU A 144 -1.61 -20.84 8.79
N LEU A 145 -0.84 -21.02 9.86
CA LEU A 145 0.63 -21.08 9.81
C LEU A 145 1.14 -22.18 8.87
N LYS A 146 0.46 -23.31 8.76
CA LYS A 146 0.87 -24.43 7.93
C LYS A 146 1.11 -24.07 6.46
N THR A 147 0.46 -23.03 5.95
CA THR A 147 0.55 -22.58 4.55
C THR A 147 0.86 -21.09 4.41
N SER A 148 1.22 -20.40 5.50
CA SER A 148 1.38 -18.93 5.50
C SER A 148 2.47 -18.45 4.53
N THR A 149 3.62 -19.12 4.45
CA THR A 149 4.67 -18.78 3.48
C THR A 149 4.14 -18.75 2.04
N ALA A 150 3.49 -19.82 1.59
CA ALA A 150 2.97 -19.90 0.22
C ALA A 150 1.86 -18.84 -0.04
N ARG A 151 1.00 -18.56 0.95
CA ARG A 151 -0.04 -17.54 0.81
C ARG A 151 0.53 -16.13 0.80
N SER A 152 1.57 -15.86 1.59
CA SER A 152 2.31 -14.58 1.51
C SER A 152 2.91 -14.39 0.13
N GLU A 153 3.50 -15.42 -0.47
CA GLU A 153 4.05 -15.36 -1.84
C GLU A 153 2.95 -15.06 -2.87
N LEU A 154 1.80 -15.74 -2.79
CA LEU A 154 0.65 -15.48 -3.68
C LEU A 154 0.10 -14.05 -3.50
N LEU A 155 0.06 -13.53 -2.27
CA LEU A 155 -0.36 -12.16 -2.02
C LEU A 155 0.64 -11.16 -2.60
N ILE A 156 1.95 -11.40 -2.49
CA ILE A 156 2.98 -10.60 -3.14
C ILE A 156 2.78 -10.58 -4.66
N GLU A 157 2.49 -11.71 -5.28
CA GLU A 157 2.19 -11.79 -6.72
C GLU A 157 0.93 -10.98 -7.10
N LEU A 158 -0.11 -11.02 -6.25
CA LEU A 158 -1.27 -10.13 -6.43
C LEU A 158 -0.86 -8.66 -6.39
N LEU A 159 -0.07 -8.23 -5.39
CA LEU A 159 0.41 -6.86 -5.27
C LEU A 159 1.23 -6.44 -6.49
N GLN A 160 2.13 -7.30 -6.98
CA GLN A 160 2.91 -7.07 -8.20
C GLN A 160 2.00 -6.88 -9.43
N SER A 161 0.95 -7.68 -9.57
CA SER A 161 -0.05 -7.53 -10.64
C SER A 161 -0.82 -6.21 -10.58
N LYS A 162 -0.78 -5.52 -9.44
CA LYS A 162 -1.36 -4.19 -9.21
C LYS A 162 -0.33 -3.06 -9.23
N GLY A 163 0.90 -3.36 -9.66
CA GLY A 163 1.97 -2.37 -9.80
C GLY A 163 2.73 -2.05 -8.52
N THR A 164 2.54 -2.82 -7.46
CA THR A 164 3.22 -2.64 -6.18
C THR A 164 4.51 -3.44 -6.15
N SER A 165 5.65 -2.77 -5.93
CA SER A 165 6.99 -3.38 -5.85
C SER A 165 7.55 -3.44 -4.44
N PHE A 166 6.88 -2.81 -3.46
CA PHE A 166 7.36 -2.67 -2.10
C PHE A 166 6.20 -2.62 -1.11
N ALA A 167 6.38 -3.25 0.06
CA ALA A 167 5.39 -3.17 1.12
C ALA A 167 6.02 -2.98 2.51
N ARG A 168 5.31 -2.25 3.40
CA ARG A 168 5.54 -2.33 4.84
C ARG A 168 4.52 -3.29 5.45
N SER A 169 5.00 -4.46 5.89
CA SER A 169 4.14 -5.51 6.44
C SER A 169 4.21 -5.56 7.95
N HIS A 170 3.06 -5.42 8.59
CA HIS A 170 2.89 -5.70 10.01
C HIS A 170 2.72 -7.21 10.19
N VAL A 171 3.61 -7.84 10.95
CA VAL A 171 3.63 -9.29 11.14
C VAL A 171 3.33 -9.64 12.59
N ASN A 172 2.42 -10.59 12.80
CA ASN A 172 1.97 -10.98 14.13
C ASN A 172 3.12 -11.51 15.00
N ILE A 173 3.29 -10.91 16.17
CA ILE A 173 4.17 -11.37 17.26
C ILE A 173 3.29 -11.53 18.48
N GLU A 174 2.92 -12.76 18.84
CA GLU A 174 1.96 -13.04 19.89
C GLU A 174 2.08 -14.52 20.37
N PRO A 175 1.56 -14.88 21.56
CA PRO A 175 1.84 -16.18 22.19
C PRO A 175 1.39 -17.41 21.37
N THR A 176 0.43 -17.29 20.46
CA THR A 176 -0.10 -18.43 19.67
C THR A 176 0.87 -18.81 18.56
N SER A 177 1.32 -17.84 17.77
CA SER A 177 2.29 -18.06 16.68
C SER A 177 3.73 -17.91 17.14
N LYS A 178 3.97 -17.27 18.29
CA LYS A 178 5.31 -16.87 18.75
C LYS A 178 6.00 -16.06 17.64
N LEU A 179 7.10 -16.54 17.10
CA LEU A 179 7.81 -15.95 15.96
C LEU A 179 7.58 -16.70 14.64
N ASP A 180 6.71 -17.70 14.59
CA ASP A 180 6.51 -18.50 13.37
C ASP A 180 5.91 -17.66 12.24
N SER A 181 4.97 -16.73 12.53
CA SER A 181 4.45 -15.78 11.53
C SER A 181 5.57 -14.96 10.89
N LEU A 182 6.51 -14.44 11.71
CA LEU A 182 7.68 -13.69 11.24
C LEU A 182 8.62 -14.57 10.41
N THR A 183 8.97 -15.74 10.90
CA THR A 183 9.88 -16.69 10.22
C THR A 183 9.32 -17.10 8.86
N HIS A 184 8.02 -17.41 8.77
CA HIS A 184 7.37 -17.79 7.53
C HIS A 184 7.28 -16.62 6.54
N LEU A 185 7.01 -15.39 7.01
CA LEU A 185 7.00 -14.22 6.15
C LEU A 185 8.42 -13.88 5.65
N GLN A 186 9.43 -13.92 6.52
CA GLN A 186 10.82 -13.72 6.11
C GLN A 186 11.23 -14.74 5.05
N LYS A 187 10.78 -16.00 5.16
CA LYS A 187 11.02 -17.03 4.14
C LYS A 187 10.35 -16.69 2.80
N ALA A 188 9.10 -16.22 2.81
CA ALA A 188 8.40 -15.77 1.61
C ALA A 188 9.12 -14.59 0.94
N LEU A 189 9.57 -13.61 1.72
CA LEU A 189 10.31 -12.45 1.23
C LEU A 189 11.68 -12.83 0.68
N GLU A 190 12.40 -13.76 1.30
CA GLU A 190 13.65 -14.29 0.75
C GLU A 190 13.43 -14.98 -0.60
N ASN A 191 12.33 -15.74 -0.75
CA ASN A 191 11.98 -16.36 -2.03
C ASN A 191 11.63 -15.32 -3.11
N LYS A 192 11.21 -14.12 -2.73
CA LYS A 192 10.81 -13.00 -3.63
C LYS A 192 11.81 -11.83 -3.67
N LYS A 193 12.99 -11.95 -3.04
CA LYS A 193 13.94 -10.84 -2.84
C LYS A 193 14.40 -10.15 -4.14
N ASP A 194 14.45 -10.90 -5.25
CA ASP A 194 14.85 -10.37 -6.55
C ASP A 194 13.70 -9.66 -7.30
N SER A 195 12.48 -9.69 -6.74
CA SER A 195 11.29 -9.16 -7.40
C SER A 195 10.42 -8.27 -6.54
N PHE A 196 10.64 -8.21 -5.21
CA PHE A 196 9.82 -7.47 -4.28
C PHE A 196 10.63 -7.02 -3.06
N GLY A 197 10.43 -5.76 -2.64
CA GLY A 197 11.03 -5.20 -1.44
C GLY A 197 10.04 -5.14 -0.28
N ALA A 198 10.54 -5.19 0.97
CA ALA A 198 9.68 -5.02 2.14
C ALA A 198 10.42 -4.39 3.31
N GLU A 199 9.66 -3.70 4.17
CA GLU A 199 9.95 -3.38 5.56
C GLU A 199 9.03 -4.19 6.47
N LEU A 200 9.55 -4.65 7.61
CA LEU A 200 8.79 -5.47 8.57
C LEU A 200 8.57 -4.72 9.88
N VAL A 201 7.34 -4.75 10.36
CA VAL A 201 6.94 -4.26 11.68
C VAL A 201 6.64 -5.46 12.56
N ALA A 202 7.39 -5.64 13.66
CA ALA A 202 7.02 -6.61 14.68
C ALA A 202 5.75 -6.12 15.36
N PHE A 203 4.62 -6.76 15.12
CA PHE A 203 3.30 -6.28 15.49
C PHE A 203 2.66 -7.15 16.56
N PRO A 204 2.49 -6.64 17.81
CA PRO A 204 1.82 -7.37 18.87
C PRO A 204 0.29 -7.32 18.66
N GLN A 205 -0.21 -8.06 17.66
CA GLN A 205 -1.63 -8.06 17.26
C GLN A 205 -2.59 -8.35 18.41
N HIS A 206 -2.13 -9.07 19.42
CA HIS A 206 -2.94 -9.43 20.59
C HIS A 206 -2.61 -8.57 21.83
N GLY A 207 -1.95 -7.42 21.67
CA GLY A 207 -1.46 -6.55 22.73
C GLY A 207 -0.11 -6.99 23.27
N ILE A 208 0.66 -6.04 23.82
CA ILE A 208 1.98 -6.30 24.43
C ILE A 208 1.80 -6.94 25.81
N PHE A 209 0.96 -6.32 26.64
CA PHE A 209 0.72 -6.73 28.02
C PHE A 209 -0.60 -7.47 28.19
N TYR A 210 -1.57 -7.28 27.30
CA TYR A 210 -2.84 -7.97 27.36
C TYR A 210 -2.71 -9.48 27.19
N THR A 211 -1.78 -9.94 26.35
CA THR A 211 -1.51 -11.36 26.10
C THR A 211 -0.08 -11.79 26.41
N ASP A 212 0.66 -10.97 27.16
CA ASP A 212 2.05 -11.26 27.58
C ASP A 212 3.02 -11.49 26.40
N SER A 213 2.93 -10.63 25.38
CA SER A 213 3.82 -10.68 24.20
C SER A 213 5.16 -9.98 24.39
N ALA A 214 5.42 -9.32 25.54
CA ALA A 214 6.59 -8.48 25.75
C ALA A 214 7.94 -9.21 25.54
N ALA A 215 8.04 -10.47 26.00
CA ALA A 215 9.25 -11.28 25.81
C ALA A 215 9.47 -11.60 24.31
N LEU A 216 8.40 -11.96 23.58
CA LEU A 216 8.45 -12.24 22.15
C LEU A 216 8.79 -10.99 21.31
N MET A 217 8.30 -9.81 21.72
CA MET A 217 8.65 -8.55 21.08
C MET A 217 10.14 -8.23 21.22
N LYS A 218 10.74 -8.50 22.40
CA LYS A 218 12.20 -8.37 22.62
C LYS A 218 12.99 -9.35 21.75
N GLU A 219 12.52 -10.57 21.59
CA GLU A 219 13.14 -11.58 20.71
C GLU A 219 13.03 -11.15 19.25
N ALA A 220 11.84 -10.72 18.79
CA ALA A 220 11.63 -10.20 17.44
C ALA A 220 12.53 -9.01 17.11
N ALA A 221 12.73 -8.08 18.07
CA ALA A 221 13.57 -6.89 17.90
C ALA A 221 15.05 -7.21 17.57
N GLN A 222 15.52 -8.40 17.96
CA GLN A 222 16.88 -8.89 17.65
C GLN A 222 17.01 -9.46 16.23
N THR A 223 15.89 -9.61 15.52
CA THR A 223 15.86 -10.17 14.17
C THR A 223 15.92 -9.06 13.10
N ASN A 224 15.85 -9.47 11.83
CA ASN A 224 15.80 -8.55 10.70
C ASN A 224 14.37 -8.00 10.51
N ILE A 225 13.98 -7.11 11.42
CA ILE A 225 12.79 -6.26 11.30
C ILE A 225 13.21 -4.79 11.24
N ASP A 226 12.32 -3.90 10.80
CA ASP A 226 12.62 -2.47 10.64
C ASP A 226 11.95 -1.61 11.70
N PHE A 227 10.78 -2.03 12.20
CA PHE A 227 9.94 -1.25 13.10
C PHE A 227 9.43 -2.09 14.27
N ILE A 228 9.26 -1.42 15.42
CA ILE A 228 8.54 -1.95 16.58
C ILE A 228 7.09 -1.45 16.50
N GLY A 229 6.14 -2.38 16.58
CA GLY A 229 4.72 -2.10 16.59
C GLY A 229 4.10 -1.97 17.97
N GLY A 230 2.84 -1.59 18.01
CA GLY A 230 1.96 -1.52 19.17
C GLY A 230 0.51 -1.59 18.72
N LEU A 231 -0.42 -1.81 19.65
CA LEU A 231 -1.86 -1.88 19.37
C LEU A 231 -2.66 -1.23 20.49
N ASP A 232 -3.39 -0.14 20.17
CA ASP A 232 -4.44 0.47 21.02
C ASP A 232 -4.07 0.46 22.51
N PRO A 233 -3.03 1.21 22.94
CA PRO A 233 -2.38 1.03 24.24
C PRO A 233 -3.30 1.26 25.45
N ALA A 234 -4.28 2.17 25.35
CA ALA A 234 -5.23 2.40 26.42
C ALA A 234 -6.29 1.31 26.54
N THR A 235 -6.84 0.84 25.41
CA THR A 235 -8.00 -0.08 25.42
C THR A 235 -7.60 -1.54 25.41
N ILE A 236 -6.46 -1.88 24.86
CA ILE A 236 -5.93 -3.27 24.83
C ILE A 236 -4.97 -3.51 25.98
N ASP A 237 -3.90 -2.76 26.09
CA ASP A 237 -2.87 -2.96 27.13
C ASP A 237 -3.22 -2.30 28.48
N GLY A 238 -4.19 -1.36 28.50
CA GLY A 238 -4.69 -0.71 29.71
C GLY A 238 -3.84 0.45 30.24
N SER A 239 -2.74 0.82 29.56
CA SER A 239 -1.91 1.99 29.91
C SER A 239 -1.15 2.48 28.70
N ILE A 240 -1.33 3.77 28.38
CA ILE A 240 -0.61 4.44 27.29
C ILE A 240 0.88 4.49 27.64
N GLU A 241 1.22 4.97 28.83
CA GLU A 241 2.60 5.18 29.25
C GLU A 241 3.37 3.87 29.25
N LYS A 242 2.85 2.85 29.91
CA LYS A 242 3.52 1.54 30.02
C LYS A 242 3.78 0.92 28.65
N SER A 243 2.77 0.95 27.76
CA SER A 243 2.86 0.35 26.43
C SER A 243 3.83 1.15 25.54
N MET A 244 3.70 2.48 25.51
CA MET A 244 4.52 3.32 24.65
C MET A 244 5.96 3.43 25.16
N ASP A 245 6.21 3.49 26.46
CA ASP A 245 7.58 3.43 27.01
C ASP A 245 8.28 2.13 26.62
N PHE A 246 7.57 1.00 26.67
CA PHE A 246 8.13 -0.28 26.20
C PHE A 246 8.46 -0.23 24.69
N VAL A 247 7.56 0.26 23.84
CA VAL A 247 7.77 0.37 22.38
C VAL A 247 8.95 1.29 22.07
N VAL A 248 8.99 2.47 22.69
CA VAL A 248 10.05 3.48 22.49
C VAL A 248 11.40 2.94 22.95
N GLN A 249 11.47 2.36 24.15
CA GLN A 249 12.72 1.82 24.68
C GLN A 249 13.25 0.69 23.80
N LEU A 250 12.37 -0.23 23.37
CA LEU A 250 12.76 -1.34 22.51
C LEU A 250 13.26 -0.87 21.13
N ALA A 251 12.62 0.18 20.57
CA ALA A 251 13.06 0.79 19.33
C ALA A 251 14.44 1.46 19.45
N LEU A 252 14.70 2.14 20.56
CA LEU A 252 15.99 2.76 20.86
C LEU A 252 17.09 1.72 21.05
N ASP A 253 16.84 0.68 21.85
CA ASP A 253 17.81 -0.37 22.18
C ASP A 253 18.30 -1.12 20.93
N HIS A 254 17.43 -1.26 19.91
CA HIS A 254 17.72 -2.00 18.69
C HIS A 254 17.84 -1.12 17.43
N ASN A 255 17.88 0.21 17.59
CA ASN A 255 17.92 1.18 16.46
C ASN A 255 16.84 0.92 15.39
N LYS A 256 15.60 0.64 15.82
CA LYS A 256 14.45 0.41 14.96
C LYS A 256 13.58 1.67 14.88
N GLY A 257 12.68 1.72 13.86
CA GLY A 257 11.58 2.68 13.84
C GLY A 257 10.41 2.22 14.70
N ILE A 258 9.36 3.03 14.74
CA ILE A 258 8.10 2.75 15.43
C ILE A 258 6.96 2.86 14.43
N ASP A 259 6.03 1.89 14.41
CA ASP A 259 4.80 1.96 13.64
C ASP A 259 3.67 1.25 14.40
N ILE A 260 2.87 2.02 15.14
CA ILE A 260 1.81 1.48 16.00
C ILE A 260 0.44 1.56 15.33
N HIS A 261 -0.42 0.57 15.57
CA HIS A 261 -1.85 0.63 15.25
C HIS A 261 -2.60 1.42 16.32
N LEU A 262 -3.38 2.40 15.91
CA LEU A 262 -4.19 3.23 16.78
C LEU A 262 -5.60 3.41 16.21
N HIS A 263 -6.54 2.53 16.64
CA HIS A 263 -7.94 2.59 16.23
C HIS A 263 -8.81 3.42 17.18
N GLU A 264 -8.28 3.76 18.35
CA GLU A 264 -8.95 4.56 19.37
C GLU A 264 -9.37 5.93 18.81
N VAL A 265 -10.68 6.19 18.79
CA VAL A 265 -11.28 7.38 18.15
C VAL A 265 -11.49 8.57 19.09
N GLY A 266 -11.33 8.36 20.39
CA GLY A 266 -11.62 9.35 21.41
C GLY A 266 -10.38 10.01 22.00
N GLU A 267 -10.55 10.51 23.23
CA GLU A 267 -9.51 11.21 23.97
C GLU A 267 -8.28 10.34 24.24
N SER A 268 -8.45 9.03 24.45
CA SER A 268 -7.35 8.08 24.63
C SER A 268 -6.44 8.02 23.41
N GLY A 269 -7.01 7.99 22.20
CA GLY A 269 -6.24 8.01 20.96
C GLY A 269 -5.43 9.31 20.82
N LEU A 270 -6.03 10.46 21.11
CA LEU A 270 -5.32 11.74 21.07
C LEU A 270 -4.18 11.79 22.11
N LYS A 271 -4.44 11.34 23.34
CA LYS A 271 -3.40 11.25 24.39
C LYS A 271 -2.25 10.33 23.96
N THR A 272 -2.53 9.23 23.27
CA THR A 272 -1.48 8.35 22.72
C THR A 272 -0.62 9.08 21.71
N VAL A 273 -1.23 9.84 20.79
CA VAL A 273 -0.49 10.66 19.81
C VAL A 273 0.37 11.70 20.50
N GLU A 274 -0.19 12.44 21.46
CA GLU A 274 0.54 13.47 22.22
C GLU A 274 1.71 12.89 23.02
N TYR A 275 1.50 11.72 23.64
CA TYR A 275 2.56 11.02 24.37
C TYR A 275 3.71 10.57 23.45
N LEU A 276 3.38 10.03 22.28
CA LEU A 276 4.40 9.66 21.29
C LEU A 276 5.14 10.88 20.75
N ILE A 277 4.45 12.01 20.48
CA ILE A 277 5.10 13.27 20.08
C ILE A 277 6.12 13.70 21.14
N GLN A 278 5.72 13.66 22.42
CA GLN A 278 6.64 13.97 23.53
C GLN A 278 7.86 13.04 23.48
N LYS A 279 7.66 11.72 23.40
CA LYS A 279 8.76 10.73 23.37
C LYS A 279 9.69 10.90 22.18
N VAL A 280 9.17 11.23 21.00
CA VAL A 280 9.97 11.51 19.80
C VAL A 280 10.79 12.78 19.96
N ASN A 281 10.24 13.82 20.59
CA ASN A 281 10.98 15.05 20.88
C ASN A 281 12.06 14.84 21.94
N GLU A 282 11.82 13.99 22.94
CA GLU A 282 12.84 13.55 23.92
C GLU A 282 13.95 12.70 23.27
N ASN A 283 13.66 12.01 22.17
CA ASN A 283 14.56 11.10 21.46
C ASN A 283 14.64 11.44 19.96
N PRO A 284 15.39 12.48 19.56
CA PRO A 284 15.41 12.98 18.16
C PRO A 284 15.82 11.95 17.10
N VAL A 285 16.49 10.87 17.46
CA VAL A 285 16.85 9.75 16.56
C VAL A 285 15.61 9.05 15.99
N LEU A 286 14.45 9.18 16.65
CA LEU A 286 13.16 8.63 16.20
C LEU A 286 12.42 9.55 15.23
N LYS A 287 12.85 10.81 15.02
CA LYS A 287 12.25 11.73 14.04
C LYS A 287 12.39 11.16 12.62
N GLY A 288 11.29 11.11 11.89
CA GLY A 288 11.21 10.51 10.55
C GLY A 288 11.18 8.97 10.55
N LYS A 289 11.24 8.34 11.73
CA LYS A 289 11.15 6.88 11.89
C LYS A 289 9.95 6.44 12.73
N THR A 290 9.09 7.36 13.16
CA THR A 290 7.90 7.07 13.97
C THR A 290 6.64 7.34 13.16
N PHE A 291 5.77 6.33 13.09
CA PHE A 291 4.52 6.35 12.36
C PHE A 291 3.37 5.88 13.25
N VAL A 292 2.17 6.39 12.96
CA VAL A 292 0.93 5.92 13.58
C VAL A 292 0.00 5.43 12.48
N SER A 293 -0.29 4.15 12.48
CA SER A 293 -1.20 3.51 11.55
C SER A 293 -2.66 3.73 11.99
N HIS A 294 -3.55 3.99 11.03
CA HIS A 294 -4.96 4.36 11.19
C HIS A 294 -5.15 5.72 11.84
N CYS A 295 -4.79 5.88 13.11
CA CYS A 295 -4.87 7.14 13.86
C CYS A 295 -6.27 7.80 13.80
N PHE A 296 -7.34 7.01 13.97
CA PHE A 296 -8.73 7.44 13.76
C PHE A 296 -9.18 8.58 14.66
N CYS A 297 -8.48 8.85 15.77
CA CYS A 297 -8.77 10.00 16.61
C CYS A 297 -8.68 11.33 15.86
N LEU A 298 -7.76 11.47 14.88
CA LEU A 298 -7.61 12.69 14.08
C LEU A 298 -8.86 13.03 13.27
N ALA A 299 -9.63 12.02 12.83
CA ALA A 299 -10.87 12.20 12.09
C ALA A 299 -12.04 12.73 12.96
N LYS A 300 -11.84 12.83 14.27
CA LYS A 300 -12.87 13.25 15.25
C LYS A 300 -12.56 14.58 15.93
N LEU A 301 -11.41 15.17 15.66
CA LEU A 301 -11.03 16.46 16.21
C LEU A 301 -11.80 17.60 15.52
N ASP A 302 -12.09 18.63 16.28
CA ASP A 302 -12.46 19.91 15.69
C ASP A 302 -11.27 20.52 14.92
N GLN A 303 -11.56 21.47 14.02
CA GLN A 303 -10.55 22.01 13.11
C GLN A 303 -9.34 22.60 13.86
N SER A 304 -9.55 23.33 14.94
CA SER A 304 -8.48 23.98 15.69
C SER A 304 -7.56 22.97 16.36
N LYS A 305 -8.13 21.94 17.00
CA LYS A 305 -7.34 20.87 17.60
C LYS A 305 -6.61 20.01 16.55
N LEU A 306 -7.27 19.78 15.41
CA LEU A 306 -6.65 19.05 14.31
C LEU A 306 -5.41 19.79 13.78
N GLU A 307 -5.53 21.08 13.50
CA GLU A 307 -4.41 21.90 13.01
C GLU A 307 -3.25 21.94 14.01
N ALA A 308 -3.55 22.17 15.30
CA ALA A 308 -2.54 22.16 16.34
C ALA A 308 -1.86 20.79 16.51
N THR A 309 -2.60 19.69 16.33
CA THR A 309 -2.03 18.33 16.41
C THR A 309 -1.20 18.03 15.16
N ALA A 310 -1.67 18.44 13.97
CA ALA A 310 -0.95 18.26 12.73
C ALA A 310 0.39 19.02 12.72
N GLU A 311 0.42 20.25 13.23
CA GLU A 311 1.64 21.05 13.40
C GLU A 311 2.66 20.31 14.29
N LYS A 312 2.23 19.82 15.47
CA LYS A 312 3.11 19.05 16.37
C LYS A 312 3.62 17.75 15.71
N LEU A 313 2.78 17.04 14.94
CA LEU A 313 3.20 15.85 14.19
C LEU A 313 4.25 16.19 13.12
N GLY A 314 4.05 17.29 12.38
CA GLY A 314 5.00 17.78 11.37
C GLY A 314 6.34 18.16 12.00
N ASP A 315 6.37 18.92 13.10
CA ASP A 315 7.57 19.34 13.82
C ASP A 315 8.34 18.13 14.41
N ALA A 316 7.61 17.13 14.89
CA ALA A 316 8.16 15.87 15.35
C ALA A 316 8.62 14.96 14.21
N LYS A 317 8.32 15.30 12.94
CA LYS A 317 8.52 14.45 11.74
C LYS A 317 7.92 13.06 11.92
N MET A 318 6.76 12.98 12.53
CA MET A 318 5.98 11.74 12.64
C MET A 318 5.09 11.59 11.43
N GLY A 319 4.92 10.34 10.95
CA GLY A 319 4.08 10.02 9.81
C GLY A 319 2.78 9.32 10.20
N ILE A 320 1.83 9.30 9.27
CA ILE A 320 0.54 8.60 9.38
C ILE A 320 0.43 7.58 8.27
N MET A 321 0.10 6.33 8.60
CA MET A 321 -0.28 5.29 7.65
C MET A 321 -1.81 5.24 7.55
N SER A 322 -2.34 5.57 6.37
CA SER A 322 -3.79 5.58 6.16
C SER A 322 -4.23 4.43 5.27
N THR A 323 -5.22 3.69 5.72
CA THR A 323 -5.87 2.65 4.91
C THR A 323 -7.04 3.20 4.08
N ILE A 324 -7.16 4.54 4.05
CA ILE A 324 -8.21 5.30 3.39
C ILE A 324 -9.60 4.81 3.83
N PRO A 325 -9.90 4.91 5.12
CA PRO A 325 -11.22 4.56 5.62
C PRO A 325 -12.28 5.55 5.12
N PHE A 326 -13.51 5.07 5.06
CA PHE A 326 -14.67 5.87 4.66
C PHE A 326 -15.73 5.90 5.77
N GLY A 327 -16.83 6.61 5.54
CA GLY A 327 -17.89 6.78 6.53
C GLY A 327 -17.52 7.80 7.60
N SER A 328 -17.61 7.44 8.87
CA SER A 328 -17.41 8.39 9.98
C SER A 328 -15.93 8.62 10.35
N THR A 329 -14.98 7.98 9.69
CA THR A 329 -13.55 8.02 10.01
C THR A 329 -12.69 8.50 8.84
N ILE A 330 -13.25 9.34 7.94
CA ILE A 330 -12.47 9.95 6.85
C ILE A 330 -11.29 10.72 7.46
N MET A 331 -10.08 10.29 7.13
CA MET A 331 -8.86 10.89 7.66
C MET A 331 -8.63 12.29 7.07
N PRO A 332 -8.18 13.27 7.87
CA PRO A 332 -7.99 14.64 7.41
C PRO A 332 -6.67 14.84 6.65
N ILE A 333 -6.39 13.98 5.65
CA ILE A 333 -5.12 13.96 4.91
C ILE A 333 -4.75 15.33 4.30
N PRO A 334 -5.68 16.10 3.71
CA PRO A 334 -5.34 17.42 3.19
C PRO A 334 -4.78 18.37 4.26
N THR A 335 -5.35 18.36 5.48
CA THR A 335 -4.84 19.14 6.60
C THR A 335 -3.48 18.65 7.05
N LEU A 336 -3.28 17.33 7.17
CA LEU A 336 -2.00 16.74 7.54
C LEU A 336 -0.89 17.15 6.56
N TYR A 337 -1.15 17.10 5.26
CA TYR A 337 -0.19 17.56 4.24
C TYR A 337 0.14 19.06 4.34
N LYS A 338 -0.86 19.90 4.68
CA LYS A 338 -0.63 21.35 4.88
C LYS A 338 0.41 21.63 5.96
N TYR A 339 0.48 20.78 6.98
CA TYR A 339 1.43 20.87 8.09
C TYR A 339 2.67 19.97 7.93
N GLY A 340 2.92 19.46 6.73
CA GLY A 340 4.14 18.70 6.41
C GLY A 340 4.19 17.29 7.00
N VAL A 341 3.06 16.74 7.48
CA VAL A 341 2.99 15.36 7.96
C VAL A 341 3.13 14.39 6.80
N ASP A 342 4.03 13.42 6.91
CA ASP A 342 4.21 12.34 5.92
C ASP A 342 3.04 11.35 6.02
N VAL A 343 2.12 11.42 5.07
CA VAL A 343 0.98 10.50 5.00
C VAL A 343 1.19 9.52 3.87
N ARG A 344 1.10 8.24 4.20
CA ARG A 344 1.27 7.12 3.26
C ARG A 344 0.01 6.26 3.23
N ALA A 345 -0.24 5.60 2.10
CA ALA A 345 -1.39 4.72 1.97
C ALA A 345 -1.01 3.23 1.97
N GLY A 346 -1.94 2.40 2.46
CA GLY A 346 -1.83 0.96 2.41
C GLY A 346 -3.18 0.26 2.29
N ASN A 347 -3.13 -1.01 1.91
CA ASN A 347 -4.33 -1.84 1.76
C ASN A 347 -4.86 -2.34 3.11
N ASP A 348 -4.00 -2.43 4.15
CA ASP A 348 -4.29 -3.09 5.41
C ASP A 348 -4.48 -4.60 5.23
N CYS A 349 -5.63 -5.11 5.57
CA CYS A 349 -6.00 -6.48 5.39
C CYS A 349 -6.50 -6.76 3.97
N ILE A 350 -5.98 -7.82 3.35
CA ILE A 350 -6.49 -8.35 2.09
C ILE A 350 -7.00 -9.76 2.35
N ILE A 351 -8.34 -9.90 2.46
CA ILE A 351 -9.03 -11.16 2.72
C ILE A 351 -8.39 -11.92 3.89
N ASP A 352 -8.70 -11.50 5.11
CA ASP A 352 -8.27 -12.17 6.32
C ASP A 352 -9.39 -12.19 7.38
N HIS A 353 -9.06 -12.39 8.66
CA HIS A 353 -10.06 -12.39 9.75
C HIS A 353 -10.71 -11.01 9.96
N TRP A 354 -10.03 -9.93 9.61
CA TRP A 354 -10.44 -8.56 9.88
C TRP A 354 -11.16 -7.92 8.70
N SER A 355 -10.86 -8.34 7.47
CA SER A 355 -11.47 -7.80 6.26
C SER A 355 -11.81 -8.87 5.23
N THR A 356 -13.03 -8.80 4.67
CA THR A 356 -13.45 -9.58 3.50
C THR A 356 -12.97 -8.94 2.20
N PHE A 357 -12.59 -7.64 2.25
CA PHE A 357 -12.24 -6.83 1.09
C PHE A 357 -10.74 -6.81 0.84
N GLY A 358 -10.37 -6.27 -0.30
CA GLY A 358 -9.00 -5.99 -0.69
C GLY A 358 -8.69 -6.49 -2.09
N SER A 359 -8.45 -5.55 -3.00
CA SER A 359 -8.03 -5.84 -4.38
C SER A 359 -6.52 -5.96 -4.54
N GLY A 360 -5.75 -5.59 -3.51
CA GLY A 360 -4.30 -5.45 -3.57
C GLY A 360 -3.81 -4.18 -4.28
N SER A 361 -4.70 -3.25 -4.62
CA SER A 361 -4.34 -2.05 -5.40
C SER A 361 -4.27 -0.79 -4.52
N VAL A 362 -3.06 -0.28 -4.31
CA VAL A 362 -2.86 1.04 -3.67
C VAL A 362 -3.37 2.17 -4.56
N LEU A 363 -3.32 2.00 -5.88
CA LEU A 363 -3.91 2.98 -6.81
C LEU A 363 -5.42 3.10 -6.61
N GLN A 364 -6.13 2.00 -6.30
CA GLN A 364 -7.55 2.05 -5.93
C GLN A 364 -7.77 2.82 -4.61
N LYS A 365 -6.90 2.67 -3.61
CA LYS A 365 -6.93 3.46 -2.39
C LYS A 365 -6.73 4.95 -2.68
N THR A 366 -5.81 5.27 -3.58
CA THR A 366 -5.57 6.65 -4.04
C THR A 366 -6.78 7.23 -4.77
N ASN A 367 -7.43 6.46 -5.64
CA ASN A 367 -8.69 6.85 -6.29
C ASN A 367 -9.80 7.10 -5.26
N LEU A 368 -9.96 6.20 -4.28
CA LEU A 368 -10.93 6.39 -3.21
C LEU A 368 -10.66 7.68 -2.41
N ALA A 369 -9.40 7.96 -2.08
CA ALA A 369 -9.01 9.20 -1.41
C ALA A 369 -9.38 10.44 -2.25
N ALA A 370 -9.11 10.44 -3.55
CA ALA A 370 -9.50 11.51 -4.45
C ALA A 370 -11.01 11.77 -4.41
N GLN A 371 -11.82 10.72 -4.44
CA GLN A 371 -13.28 10.82 -4.35
C GLN A 371 -13.74 11.37 -3.00
N LEU A 372 -13.17 10.90 -1.88
CA LEU A 372 -13.51 11.32 -0.52
C LEU A 372 -13.19 12.80 -0.27
N TYR A 373 -12.10 13.32 -0.86
CA TYR A 373 -11.70 14.71 -0.73
C TYR A 373 -12.27 15.63 -1.80
N GLY A 374 -13.06 15.10 -2.75
CA GLY A 374 -13.66 15.87 -3.84
C GLY A 374 -12.65 16.36 -4.88
N TYR A 375 -11.48 15.72 -4.99
CA TYR A 375 -10.45 16.05 -5.98
C TYR A 375 -10.92 15.64 -7.37
N ARG A 376 -11.08 16.62 -8.26
CA ARG A 376 -11.65 16.43 -9.60
C ARG A 376 -10.88 17.11 -10.70
N THR A 377 -9.97 18.02 -10.35
CA THR A 377 -9.15 18.74 -11.31
C THR A 377 -7.97 17.87 -11.76
N GLU A 378 -7.43 18.18 -12.94
CA GLU A 378 -6.22 17.52 -13.46
C GLU A 378 -5.06 17.63 -12.45
N PHE A 379 -4.90 18.81 -11.86
CA PHE A 379 -3.86 19.05 -10.86
C PHE A 379 -4.06 18.19 -9.62
N ASP A 380 -5.23 18.23 -8.97
CA ASP A 380 -5.47 17.47 -7.73
C ASP A 380 -5.27 15.98 -7.93
N LEU A 381 -5.80 15.43 -9.04
CA LEU A 381 -5.67 14.01 -9.37
C LEU A 381 -4.22 13.62 -9.61
N SER A 382 -3.43 14.48 -10.25
CA SER A 382 -2.00 14.23 -10.44
C SER A 382 -1.22 14.29 -9.13
N ARG A 383 -1.59 15.20 -8.20
CA ARG A 383 -0.89 15.38 -6.91
C ARG A 383 -1.19 14.25 -5.92
N ILE A 384 -2.44 13.73 -5.91
CA ILE A 384 -2.78 12.65 -4.96
C ILE A 384 -2.11 11.31 -5.30
N LEU A 385 -1.55 11.15 -6.50
CA LEU A 385 -0.74 9.98 -6.86
C LEU A 385 0.37 9.69 -5.84
N LYS A 386 0.87 10.73 -5.13
CA LYS A 386 1.89 10.59 -4.07
C LYS A 386 1.53 9.56 -2.99
N LEU A 387 0.25 9.29 -2.74
CA LEU A 387 -0.20 8.24 -1.83
C LEU A 387 0.20 6.83 -2.31
N ALA A 388 0.16 6.58 -3.63
CA ALA A 388 0.56 5.30 -4.19
C ALA A 388 2.07 5.18 -4.41
N THR A 389 2.77 6.30 -4.63
CA THR A 389 4.19 6.31 -5.04
C THR A 389 5.15 6.72 -3.92
N HIS A 390 4.64 6.85 -2.69
CA HIS A 390 5.44 7.30 -1.55
C HIS A 390 6.14 8.64 -1.86
N ASN A 391 5.33 9.66 -2.13
CA ASN A 391 5.73 11.04 -2.40
C ASN A 391 6.56 11.28 -3.68
N ILE A 392 6.81 10.27 -4.52
CA ILE A 392 7.48 10.47 -5.82
C ILE A 392 6.42 10.83 -6.87
N LEU A 393 6.55 12.01 -7.48
CA LEU A 393 5.66 12.46 -8.54
C LEU A 393 6.43 12.71 -9.84
N PRO A 394 5.81 12.47 -11.02
CA PRO A 394 6.45 12.77 -12.31
C PRO A 394 6.82 14.23 -12.50
N LEU A 395 5.94 15.14 -12.06
CA LEU A 395 6.10 16.59 -12.17
C LEU A 395 6.05 17.26 -10.79
N ASP A 396 6.73 18.39 -10.63
CA ASP A 396 6.50 19.31 -9.50
C ASP A 396 5.19 20.12 -9.68
N ASP A 397 4.88 21.00 -8.73
CA ASP A 397 3.65 21.81 -8.78
C ASP A 397 3.66 22.87 -9.89
N LYS A 398 4.83 23.12 -10.52
CA LYS A 398 5.01 24.02 -11.65
C LYS A 398 5.04 23.31 -13.00
N GLY A 399 4.92 21.99 -13.00
CA GLY A 399 4.98 21.16 -14.20
C GLY A 399 6.39 20.81 -14.68
N ASN A 400 7.42 21.02 -13.86
CA ASN A 400 8.76 20.57 -14.22
C ASN A 400 8.95 19.11 -13.89
N ARG A 401 9.59 18.35 -14.77
CA ARG A 401 9.87 16.94 -14.55
C ARG A 401 10.76 16.72 -13.33
N GLN A 402 10.28 15.91 -12.38
CA GLN A 402 11.00 15.46 -11.20
C GLN A 402 11.44 14.01 -11.34
N TRP A 403 10.64 13.19 -12.01
CA TRP A 403 10.85 11.77 -12.24
C TRP A 403 10.31 11.38 -13.64
N PRO A 404 10.93 10.45 -14.38
CA PRO A 404 12.23 9.83 -14.11
C PRO A 404 13.38 10.75 -14.52
N VAL A 405 14.47 10.67 -13.76
CA VAL A 405 15.76 11.28 -14.12
C VAL A 405 16.89 10.26 -14.03
N ALA A 406 18.02 10.52 -14.68
CA ALA A 406 19.19 9.64 -14.62
C ALA A 406 19.67 9.49 -13.17
N GLY A 407 19.89 8.24 -12.74
CA GLY A 407 20.28 7.89 -11.38
C GLY A 407 19.12 7.40 -10.50
N ASP A 408 17.87 7.67 -10.88
CA ASP A 408 16.70 7.14 -10.15
C ASP A 408 16.69 5.62 -10.14
N LYS A 409 16.17 5.04 -9.05
CA LYS A 409 15.95 3.61 -8.94
C LYS A 409 14.96 3.14 -9.99
N ALA A 410 15.27 2.05 -10.69
CA ALA A 410 14.41 1.49 -11.72
C ALA A 410 13.36 0.55 -11.12
N ASP A 411 12.60 1.07 -10.15
CA ASP A 411 11.36 0.49 -9.65
C ASP A 411 10.21 1.30 -10.28
N LEU A 412 9.58 0.75 -11.31
CA LEU A 412 8.60 1.49 -12.11
C LEU A 412 7.46 0.60 -12.61
N VAL A 413 6.32 1.20 -12.88
CA VAL A 413 5.14 0.54 -13.41
C VAL A 413 4.73 1.19 -14.74
N LEU A 414 4.34 0.37 -15.70
CA LEU A 414 3.71 0.79 -16.95
C LEU A 414 2.19 0.58 -16.82
N VAL A 415 1.42 1.64 -17.03
CA VAL A 415 -0.05 1.62 -16.91
C VAL A 415 -0.73 2.10 -18.19
N ALA A 416 -1.94 1.62 -18.44
CA ALA A 416 -2.76 2.02 -19.60
C ALA A 416 -3.48 3.36 -19.31
N ALA A 417 -2.73 4.47 -19.35
CA ALA A 417 -3.25 5.82 -19.16
C ALA A 417 -2.43 6.83 -19.98
N SER A 418 -3.02 8.00 -20.24
CA SER A 418 -2.33 9.11 -20.91
C SER A 418 -1.51 9.96 -19.94
N CYS A 419 -1.92 10.06 -18.66
CA CYS A 419 -1.25 10.84 -17.61
C CYS A 419 -1.59 10.28 -16.22
N SER A 420 -0.91 10.80 -15.19
CA SER A 420 -1.11 10.39 -13.79
C SER A 420 -2.51 10.70 -13.28
N ALA A 421 -3.10 11.82 -13.71
CA ALA A 421 -4.48 12.17 -13.34
C ALA A 421 -5.48 11.13 -13.87
N GLU A 422 -5.35 10.71 -15.14
CA GLU A 422 -6.17 9.62 -15.69
C GLU A 422 -5.89 8.29 -14.98
N ALA A 423 -4.62 7.98 -14.70
CA ALA A 423 -4.25 6.75 -14.01
C ALA A 423 -4.96 6.64 -12.66
N VAL A 424 -4.99 7.71 -11.88
CA VAL A 424 -5.70 7.77 -10.59
C VAL A 424 -7.22 7.72 -10.83
N SER A 425 -7.76 8.56 -11.71
CA SER A 425 -9.20 8.66 -11.94
C SER A 425 -9.84 7.35 -12.39
N ARG A 426 -9.14 6.59 -13.25
CA ARG A 426 -9.64 5.36 -13.88
C ARG A 426 -9.15 4.07 -13.22
N ILE A 427 -8.28 4.16 -12.21
CA ILE A 427 -7.58 2.99 -11.64
C ILE A 427 -6.95 2.20 -12.78
N ALA A 428 -6.08 2.89 -13.54
CA ALA A 428 -5.57 2.39 -14.82
C ALA A 428 -4.98 0.98 -14.71
N PRO A 429 -5.28 0.07 -15.65
CA PRO A 429 -4.72 -1.26 -15.67
C PRO A 429 -3.20 -1.25 -15.74
N VAL A 430 -2.56 -2.08 -14.91
CA VAL A 430 -1.12 -2.32 -14.95
C VAL A 430 -0.80 -3.22 -16.13
N GLN A 431 0.15 -2.81 -16.96
CA GLN A 431 0.64 -3.58 -18.10
C GLN A 431 1.95 -4.28 -17.79
N SER A 432 2.83 -3.64 -16.99
CA SER A 432 4.10 -4.24 -16.59
C SER A 432 4.61 -3.61 -15.30
N LEU A 433 5.31 -4.37 -14.49
CA LEU A 433 6.04 -3.92 -13.32
C LEU A 433 7.52 -4.27 -13.47
N ILE A 434 8.37 -3.29 -13.23
CA ILE A 434 9.83 -3.44 -13.23
C ILE A 434 10.32 -3.15 -11.81
N TYR A 435 11.10 -4.08 -11.27
CA TYR A 435 11.75 -3.97 -9.97
C TYR A 435 13.26 -4.11 -10.14
N ASN A 436 14.00 -3.15 -9.60
CA ASN A 436 15.46 -3.13 -9.70
C ASN A 436 15.97 -3.37 -11.14
N GLY A 437 15.26 -2.80 -12.14
CA GLY A 437 15.59 -2.90 -13.55
C GLY A 437 15.20 -4.21 -14.23
N SER A 438 14.53 -5.13 -13.55
CA SER A 438 14.05 -6.40 -14.11
C SER A 438 12.52 -6.43 -14.21
N VAL A 439 11.98 -6.92 -15.33
CA VAL A 439 10.52 -7.12 -15.48
C VAL A 439 10.09 -8.25 -14.54
N VAL A 440 9.18 -7.95 -13.61
CA VAL A 440 8.68 -8.91 -12.60
C VAL A 440 7.19 -9.23 -12.79
N PHE A 441 6.50 -8.43 -13.59
CA PHE A 441 5.11 -8.67 -14.02
C PHE A 441 4.87 -8.03 -15.39
N GLY A 442 4.11 -8.70 -16.29
CA GLY A 442 3.70 -8.23 -17.63
C GLY A 442 4.03 -9.17 -18.76
#